data_ad049522fe55685a9da48a0b9b702470
#
_entry.id   ad049522fe55685a9da48a0b9b702470
#
_cell.length_a   1.000
_cell.length_b   1.000
_cell.length_c   1.000
_cell.angle_alpha   90.00
_cell.angle_beta   90.00
_cell.angle_gamma   90.00
#
_symmetry.space_group_name_H-M   'P 1'
#
loop_
_entity.id
_entity.type
_entity.pdbx_description
1 polymer ?
#
loop_
_entity_poly.entity_id
_entity_poly.type
_entity_poly.pdbx_seq_one_letter_code
_entity_poly.pdbx_strand_id
1 'polypeptide(L)'
;INPMYSETLFTNPLMWTTTNPERRQWNININGYAEIDFGKLISPLKGLTYKFNGGYAYMPKRYNNYEGKSVNNKTGYAEIKNEETQSYTIENILAYNRDFGKHHLDLTALYAASRKKYQRSQAMASKFINDDQQWHNMGSAETPSVASYTDLYTTVSQMGRINYSYDSRYLFTFTVRRDGSSVFGDNNKYGVFPSVALGWNIARESFMESSSNWLNTLKLRASYGKAGNEAIGVYQSRVKMDSGMLALGGASNAGLWPNDLMGNADLTWETTKSFNVGLDFGLWNNRLTGNIDVYFSKTNDLLLKRNLPKVTGDNTVYSNMGETANKGVELTLNSRNIVSGDFTWSSNLVFSWNKNEIKDLYGDGQNDLGNRWFL
;
A
#
# COMPACT_ATOMS: atom_id res chain seq x y z
N ILE A 1 21.51 36.17 -26.68
CA ILE A 1 20.40 36.54 -25.79
C ILE A 1 21.02 36.92 -24.47
N ASN A 2 21.05 38.23 -24.19
CA ASN A 2 21.62 38.75 -22.96
C ASN A 2 20.66 38.43 -21.79
N PRO A 3 21.03 37.67 -20.76
CA PRO A 3 20.19 37.46 -19.61
C PRO A 3 20.10 38.79 -18.84
N MET A 4 18.99 39.50 -19.00
CA MET A 4 18.78 40.80 -18.37
C MET A 4 18.59 40.76 -16.85
N TYR A 5 18.64 39.58 -16.22
CA TYR A 5 18.49 39.47 -14.78
C TYR A 5 19.45 38.41 -14.22
N SER A 6 20.33 38.87 -13.35
CA SER A 6 21.22 38.03 -12.53
C SER A 6 20.51 37.47 -11.29
N GLU A 7 19.17 37.39 -11.30
CA GLU A 7 18.41 36.82 -10.19
C GLU A 7 18.52 35.30 -10.21
N THR A 8 19.15 34.75 -9.20
CA THR A 8 19.35 33.31 -9.00
C THR A 8 18.05 32.50 -8.82
N LEU A 9 16.92 33.20 -8.69
CA LEU A 9 15.60 32.60 -8.44
C LEU A 9 14.80 32.31 -9.72
N PHE A 10 15.11 32.93 -10.83
CA PHE A 10 14.37 32.78 -12.09
C PHE A 10 15.27 32.25 -13.20
N THR A 11 14.94 31.04 -13.67
CA THR A 11 15.61 30.46 -14.86
C THR A 11 14.82 30.85 -16.11
N ASN A 12 15.50 31.31 -17.14
CA ASN A 12 14.86 31.49 -18.44
C ASN A 12 14.34 30.13 -18.94
N PRO A 13 13.04 29.99 -19.24
CA PRO A 13 12.46 28.71 -19.69
C PRO A 13 13.15 28.13 -20.93
N LEU A 14 13.70 28.97 -21.81
CA LEU A 14 14.44 28.51 -22.99
C LEU A 14 15.75 27.80 -22.64
N MET A 15 16.32 28.01 -21.47
CA MET A 15 17.53 27.32 -21.04
C MET A 15 17.27 25.82 -20.78
N TRP A 16 16.04 25.46 -20.45
CA TRP A 16 15.65 24.03 -20.26
C TRP A 16 15.67 23.26 -21.59
N THR A 17 15.65 23.91 -22.73
CA THR A 17 15.82 23.23 -24.03
C THR A 17 17.25 22.70 -24.24
N THR A 18 18.21 23.14 -23.44
CA THR A 18 19.60 22.63 -23.46
C THR A 18 19.81 21.44 -22.54
N THR A 19 18.80 21.04 -21.79
CA THR A 19 18.84 19.80 -21.00
C THR A 19 18.61 18.61 -21.92
N ASN A 20 19.30 17.52 -21.63
CA ASN A 20 19.17 16.29 -22.41
C ASN A 20 18.85 15.10 -21.48
N PRO A 21 17.59 14.95 -21.04
CA PRO A 21 17.18 13.81 -20.24
C PRO A 21 16.90 12.60 -21.12
N GLU A 22 17.45 11.46 -20.76
CA GLU A 22 17.11 10.17 -21.33
C GLU A 22 16.60 9.25 -20.22
N ARG A 23 15.41 8.66 -20.40
CA ARG A 23 14.85 7.71 -19.45
C ARG A 23 14.42 6.45 -20.17
N ARG A 24 14.94 5.31 -19.70
CA ARG A 24 14.55 3.98 -20.15
C ARG A 24 14.07 3.16 -18.96
N GLN A 25 12.95 2.47 -19.14
CA GLN A 25 12.40 1.58 -18.12
C GLN A 25 11.84 0.34 -18.81
N TRP A 26 12.13 -0.81 -18.23
CA TRP A 26 11.58 -2.10 -18.63
C TRP A 26 10.79 -2.68 -17.46
N ASN A 27 9.69 -3.34 -17.77
CA ASN A 27 8.88 -4.05 -16.78
C ASN A 27 8.73 -5.48 -17.27
N ILE A 28 9.39 -6.42 -16.59
CA ILE A 28 9.33 -7.84 -16.88
C ILE A 28 8.59 -8.51 -15.74
N ASN A 29 7.43 -9.11 -16.02
CA ASN A 29 6.63 -9.82 -15.05
C ASN A 29 6.40 -11.24 -15.53
N ILE A 30 6.79 -12.21 -14.70
CA ILE A 30 6.61 -13.65 -14.97
C ILE A 30 5.78 -14.19 -13.81
N ASN A 31 4.61 -14.75 -14.12
CA ASN A 31 3.73 -15.37 -13.15
C ASN A 31 3.36 -16.76 -13.65
N GLY A 32 3.34 -17.72 -12.75
CA GLY A 32 2.94 -19.07 -13.02
C GLY A 32 2.23 -19.70 -11.82
N TYR A 33 1.42 -20.70 -12.10
CA TYR A 33 0.79 -21.48 -11.05
C TYR A 33 0.75 -22.97 -11.40
N ALA A 34 0.68 -23.79 -10.39
CA ALA A 34 0.38 -25.21 -10.48
C ALA A 34 -0.77 -25.52 -9.52
N GLU A 35 -1.77 -26.28 -9.96
CA GLU A 35 -2.91 -26.66 -9.17
C GLU A 35 -3.15 -28.16 -9.22
N ILE A 36 -3.39 -28.77 -8.07
CA ILE A 36 -3.71 -30.18 -7.90
C ILE A 36 -5.09 -30.29 -7.30
N ASP A 37 -6.00 -30.94 -8.00
CA ASP A 37 -7.31 -31.34 -7.48
C ASP A 37 -7.20 -32.79 -6.95
N PHE A 38 -7.09 -32.90 -5.63
CA PHE A 38 -6.98 -34.21 -4.96
C PHE A 38 -8.22 -35.08 -5.13
N GLY A 39 -9.40 -34.45 -5.29
CA GLY A 39 -10.64 -35.19 -5.52
C GLY A 39 -10.70 -35.96 -6.82
N LYS A 40 -9.92 -35.53 -7.82
CA LYS A 40 -9.75 -36.28 -9.08
C LYS A 40 -8.80 -37.46 -8.95
N LEU A 41 -7.89 -37.41 -7.99
CA LEU A 41 -6.90 -38.47 -7.73
C LEU A 41 -7.44 -39.50 -6.73
N ILE A 42 -8.12 -39.02 -5.66
CA ILE A 42 -8.56 -39.84 -4.53
C ILE A 42 -9.99 -39.38 -4.15
N SER A 43 -11.01 -40.20 -4.44
CA SER A 43 -12.42 -39.87 -4.24
C SER A 43 -12.79 -39.35 -2.84
N PRO A 44 -12.26 -39.86 -1.71
CA PRO A 44 -12.50 -39.32 -0.38
C PRO A 44 -12.07 -37.87 -0.19
N LEU A 45 -11.11 -37.35 -1.01
CA LEU A 45 -10.59 -35.98 -0.96
C LEU A 45 -11.34 -35.02 -1.89
N LYS A 46 -12.53 -35.40 -2.35
CA LYS A 46 -13.35 -34.55 -3.23
C LYS A 46 -13.57 -33.17 -2.60
N GLY A 47 -13.24 -32.13 -3.37
CA GLY A 47 -13.32 -30.73 -2.95
C GLY A 47 -12.02 -30.16 -2.37
N LEU A 48 -10.99 -30.99 -2.15
CA LEU A 48 -9.68 -30.53 -1.69
C LEU A 48 -8.80 -30.19 -2.89
N THR A 49 -8.29 -28.95 -2.93
CA THR A 49 -7.36 -28.46 -3.95
C THR A 49 -6.15 -27.82 -3.31
N TYR A 50 -5.00 -28.00 -3.92
CA TYR A 50 -3.79 -27.27 -3.57
C TYR A 50 -3.31 -26.47 -4.78
N LYS A 51 -3.02 -25.19 -4.56
CA LYS A 51 -2.52 -24.29 -5.59
C LYS A 51 -1.24 -23.60 -5.12
N PHE A 52 -0.21 -23.74 -5.93
CA PHE A 52 1.03 -22.97 -5.80
C PHE A 52 1.03 -21.85 -6.83
N ASN A 53 1.23 -20.61 -6.40
CA ASN A 53 1.49 -19.45 -7.27
C ASN A 53 2.92 -18.98 -7.06
N GLY A 54 3.62 -18.70 -8.16
CA GLY A 54 4.94 -18.08 -8.17
C GLY A 54 4.95 -16.84 -9.05
N GLY A 55 5.53 -15.75 -8.55
CA GLY A 55 5.66 -14.49 -9.27
C GLY A 55 7.08 -13.96 -9.19
N TYR A 56 7.58 -13.44 -10.31
CA TYR A 56 8.82 -12.70 -10.39
C TYR A 56 8.61 -11.42 -11.18
N ALA A 57 9.05 -10.29 -10.64
CA ALA A 57 9.06 -9.02 -11.34
C ALA A 57 10.46 -8.41 -11.33
N TYR A 58 10.90 -7.94 -12.50
CA TYR A 58 12.17 -7.23 -12.66
C TYR A 58 11.94 -5.92 -13.39
N MET A 59 12.32 -4.82 -12.77
CA MET A 59 12.11 -3.46 -13.27
C MET A 59 13.42 -2.67 -13.25
N PRO A 60 14.28 -2.83 -14.27
CA PRO A 60 15.44 -1.97 -14.46
C PRO A 60 15.01 -0.61 -15.01
N LYS A 61 15.58 0.45 -14.46
CA LYS A 61 15.45 1.82 -14.93
C LYS A 61 16.82 2.42 -15.13
N ARG A 62 16.98 3.14 -16.23
CA ARG A 62 18.13 3.98 -16.46
C ARG A 62 17.66 5.41 -16.69
N TYR A 63 18.28 6.32 -16.00
CA TYR A 63 18.09 7.76 -16.15
C TYR A 63 19.44 8.41 -16.39
N ASN A 64 19.55 9.15 -17.48
CA ASN A 64 20.70 9.99 -17.81
C ASN A 64 20.18 11.41 -17.94
N ASN A 65 20.91 12.38 -17.43
CA ASN A 65 20.57 13.79 -17.57
C ASN A 65 21.83 14.62 -17.74
N TYR A 66 21.74 15.64 -18.57
CA TYR A 66 22.75 16.68 -18.68
C TYR A 66 22.07 18.04 -18.66
N GLU A 67 22.59 18.93 -17.84
CA GLU A 67 22.21 20.32 -17.79
C GLU A 67 23.43 21.15 -18.19
N GLY A 68 23.33 21.85 -19.32
CA GLY A 68 24.42 22.67 -19.83
C GLY A 68 24.78 23.86 -18.93
N LYS A 69 25.92 24.46 -19.16
CA LYS A 69 26.45 25.60 -18.38
C LYS A 69 25.52 26.81 -18.35
N SER A 70 24.67 26.98 -19.35
CA SER A 70 23.71 28.09 -19.44
C SER A 70 22.50 27.94 -18.50
N VAL A 71 22.26 26.75 -17.95
CA VAL A 71 21.10 26.49 -17.05
C VAL A 71 21.43 26.96 -15.63
N ASN A 72 20.72 27.96 -15.13
CA ASN A 72 20.88 28.51 -13.77
C ASN A 72 22.32 28.93 -13.41
N ASN A 73 23.06 29.49 -14.32
CA ASN A 73 24.49 29.82 -14.13
C ASN A 73 25.32 28.62 -13.66
N LYS A 74 24.91 27.41 -14.00
CA LYS A 74 25.61 26.16 -13.63
C LYS A 74 26.88 26.01 -14.48
N THR A 75 27.80 25.27 -13.95
CA THR A 75 29.07 24.93 -14.61
C THR A 75 28.98 23.65 -15.43
N GLY A 76 27.76 23.26 -15.81
CA GLY A 76 27.44 21.97 -16.39
C GLY A 76 27.24 20.90 -15.28
N TYR A 77 26.19 20.08 -15.41
CA TYR A 77 25.87 18.99 -14.49
C TYR A 77 25.43 17.75 -15.27
N ALA A 78 25.99 16.61 -14.95
CA ALA A 78 25.57 15.33 -15.51
C ALA A 78 25.20 14.34 -14.40
N GLU A 79 24.20 13.51 -14.68
CA GLU A 79 23.78 12.42 -13.83
C GLU A 79 23.52 11.17 -14.65
N ILE A 80 24.07 10.02 -14.23
CA ILE A 80 23.67 8.69 -14.67
C ILE A 80 23.16 7.94 -13.44
N LYS A 81 21.93 7.46 -13.51
CA LYS A 81 21.30 6.68 -12.45
C LYS A 81 20.79 5.36 -13.02
N ASN A 82 21.28 4.26 -12.47
CA ASN A 82 20.79 2.93 -12.75
C ASN A 82 20.06 2.43 -11.50
N GLU A 83 18.79 2.09 -11.68
CA GLU A 83 17.93 1.56 -10.62
C GLU A 83 17.41 0.20 -11.07
N GLU A 84 17.32 -0.73 -10.16
CA GLU A 84 16.65 -2.01 -10.42
C GLU A 84 15.81 -2.42 -9.22
N THR A 85 14.63 -2.94 -9.51
CA THR A 85 13.76 -3.55 -8.52
C THR A 85 13.52 -4.99 -8.91
N GLN A 86 13.81 -5.91 -7.99
CA GLN A 86 13.53 -7.33 -8.12
C GLN A 86 12.51 -7.73 -7.06
N SER A 87 11.43 -8.39 -7.46
CA SER A 87 10.40 -8.87 -6.55
C SER A 87 10.11 -10.34 -6.81
N TYR A 88 10.03 -11.11 -5.73
CA TYR A 88 9.63 -12.52 -5.73
C TYR A 88 8.42 -12.67 -4.84
N THR A 89 7.43 -13.43 -5.29
CA THR A 89 6.25 -13.78 -4.50
C THR A 89 5.98 -15.26 -4.67
N ILE A 90 5.76 -15.95 -3.56
CA ILE A 90 5.29 -17.33 -3.54
C ILE A 90 4.05 -17.42 -2.67
N GLU A 91 3.07 -18.20 -3.11
CA GLU A 91 1.84 -18.45 -2.38
C GLU A 91 1.49 -19.93 -2.46
N ASN A 92 1.15 -20.49 -1.33
CA ASN A 92 0.67 -21.86 -1.20
C ASN A 92 -0.76 -21.78 -0.64
N ILE A 93 -1.73 -22.27 -1.39
CA ILE A 93 -3.15 -22.19 -1.08
C ILE A 93 -3.71 -23.60 -1.01
N LEU A 94 -4.21 -23.97 0.15
CA LEU A 94 -4.97 -25.19 0.34
C LEU A 94 -6.43 -24.79 0.51
N ALA A 95 -7.30 -25.30 -0.36
CA ALA A 95 -8.73 -25.01 -0.32
C ALA A 95 -9.54 -26.30 -0.28
N TYR A 96 -10.61 -26.27 0.50
CA TYR A 96 -11.59 -27.35 0.57
C TYR A 96 -12.98 -26.77 0.39
N ASN A 97 -13.68 -27.18 -0.64
CA ASN A 97 -15.01 -26.72 -0.98
C ASN A 97 -15.96 -27.93 -1.16
N ARG A 98 -17.06 -27.92 -0.40
CA ARG A 98 -17.99 -29.06 -0.45
C ARG A 98 -19.40 -28.68 0.00
N ASP A 99 -20.37 -29.29 -0.70
CA ASP A 99 -21.78 -29.25 -0.33
C ASP A 99 -22.19 -30.53 0.43
N PHE A 100 -22.91 -30.35 1.53
CA PHE A 100 -23.50 -31.40 2.33
C PHE A 100 -25.01 -31.11 2.48
N GLY A 101 -25.80 -31.49 1.48
CA GLY A 101 -27.23 -31.16 1.42
C GLY A 101 -27.43 -29.63 1.39
N LYS A 102 -27.99 -29.06 2.48
CA LYS A 102 -28.22 -27.62 2.61
C LYS A 102 -26.99 -26.82 3.12
N HIS A 103 -25.95 -27.54 3.52
CA HIS A 103 -24.72 -26.91 4.05
C HIS A 103 -23.68 -26.78 2.95
N HIS A 104 -23.16 -25.59 2.78
CA HIS A 104 -22.00 -25.31 1.92
C HIS A 104 -20.84 -24.87 2.80
N LEU A 105 -19.69 -25.52 2.66
CA LEU A 105 -18.47 -25.24 3.40
C LEU A 105 -17.31 -24.98 2.44
N ASP A 106 -16.66 -23.83 2.62
CA ASP A 106 -15.44 -23.44 1.93
C ASP A 106 -14.39 -23.08 2.98
N LEU A 107 -13.29 -23.82 2.99
CA LEU A 107 -12.15 -23.62 3.87
C LEU A 107 -10.95 -23.21 3.02
N THR A 108 -10.20 -22.21 3.44
CA THR A 108 -8.97 -21.78 2.77
C THR A 108 -7.86 -21.61 3.80
N ALA A 109 -6.71 -22.22 3.54
CA ALA A 109 -5.46 -21.94 4.25
C ALA A 109 -4.44 -21.39 3.26
N LEU A 110 -3.77 -20.30 3.61
CA LEU A 110 -2.76 -19.63 2.80
C LEU A 110 -1.46 -19.48 3.58
N TYR A 111 -0.35 -19.79 2.91
CA TYR A 111 0.98 -19.33 3.29
C TYR A 111 1.60 -18.57 2.11
N ALA A 112 1.98 -17.31 2.34
CA ALA A 112 2.61 -16.48 1.32
C ALA A 112 3.90 -15.85 1.87
N ALA A 113 4.89 -15.69 0.99
CA ALA A 113 6.11 -14.95 1.29
C ALA A 113 6.48 -14.08 0.09
N SER A 114 6.93 -12.87 0.37
CA SER A 114 7.44 -11.98 -0.66
C SER A 114 8.76 -11.34 -0.27
N ARG A 115 9.55 -11.01 -1.30
CA ARG A 115 10.81 -10.29 -1.16
C ARG A 115 10.91 -9.27 -2.28
N LYS A 116 11.19 -8.02 -1.92
CA LYS A 116 11.47 -6.93 -2.86
C LYS A 116 12.84 -6.36 -2.54
N LYS A 117 13.73 -6.37 -3.53
CA LYS A 117 15.05 -5.75 -3.44
C LYS A 117 15.10 -4.58 -4.41
N TYR A 118 15.45 -3.42 -3.91
CA TYR A 118 15.75 -2.24 -4.71
C TYR A 118 17.23 -1.94 -4.61
N GLN A 119 17.86 -1.67 -5.74
CA GLN A 119 19.25 -1.24 -5.82
C GLN A 119 19.37 -0.03 -6.73
N ARG A 120 20.24 0.90 -6.35
CA ARG A 120 20.57 2.08 -7.15
C ARG A 120 22.07 2.28 -7.14
N SER A 121 22.63 2.54 -8.32
CA SER A 121 23.94 3.12 -8.51
C SER A 121 23.81 4.42 -9.28
N GLN A 122 24.54 5.45 -8.86
CA GLN A 122 24.44 6.79 -9.39
C GLN A 122 25.84 7.38 -9.54
N ALA A 123 26.13 7.93 -10.70
CA ALA A 123 27.29 8.77 -10.94
C ALA A 123 26.79 10.19 -11.24
N MET A 124 27.42 11.17 -10.64
CA MET A 124 27.15 12.59 -10.85
C MET A 124 28.46 13.30 -11.16
N ALA A 125 28.40 14.34 -11.96
CA ALA A 125 29.58 15.17 -12.25
C ALA A 125 29.15 16.59 -12.47
N SER A 126 30.00 17.55 -12.08
CA SER A 126 29.76 18.95 -12.29
C SER A 126 31.08 19.67 -12.65
N LYS A 127 30.95 20.91 -13.16
CA LYS A 127 32.04 21.73 -13.66
C LYS A 127 32.73 21.08 -14.87
N PHE A 128 31.97 20.93 -15.94
CA PHE A 128 32.48 20.48 -17.23
C PHE A 128 33.27 21.59 -17.93
N ILE A 129 34.30 21.22 -18.69
CA ILE A 129 35.09 22.15 -19.51
C ILE A 129 34.23 22.72 -20.65
N ASN A 130 33.43 21.85 -21.31
CA ASN A 130 32.48 22.20 -22.37
C ASN A 130 31.21 21.37 -22.25
N ASP A 131 30.21 21.63 -23.09
CA ASP A 131 28.91 20.95 -23.08
C ASP A 131 28.83 19.77 -24.08
N ASP A 132 29.91 19.45 -24.81
CA ASP A 132 29.86 18.50 -25.94
C ASP A 132 29.72 17.05 -25.50
N GLN A 133 30.42 16.66 -24.44
CA GLN A 133 30.50 15.26 -24.03
C GLN A 133 29.34 14.82 -23.09
N GLN A 134 28.69 15.78 -22.46
CA GLN A 134 27.52 15.55 -21.60
C GLN A 134 27.76 14.40 -20.57
N TRP A 135 26.80 13.50 -20.42
CA TRP A 135 26.95 12.32 -19.55
C TRP A 135 27.83 11.19 -20.17
N HIS A 136 28.25 11.31 -21.41
CA HIS A 136 29.05 10.28 -22.09
C HIS A 136 30.50 10.19 -21.58
N ASN A 137 31.01 11.30 -21.00
CA ASN A 137 32.36 11.32 -20.42
C ASN A 137 32.39 12.16 -19.13
N MET A 138 31.81 11.61 -18.06
CA MET A 138 31.74 12.28 -16.75
C MET A 138 33.10 12.41 -16.05
N GLY A 139 34.10 11.59 -16.47
CA GLY A 139 35.47 11.67 -15.97
C GLY A 139 36.22 12.94 -16.37
N SER A 140 35.73 13.67 -17.39
CA SER A 140 36.32 14.96 -17.81
C SER A 140 35.87 16.16 -16.95
N ALA A 141 34.92 15.97 -16.04
CA ALA A 141 34.46 17.01 -15.13
C ALA A 141 35.41 17.18 -13.94
N GLU A 142 35.46 18.41 -13.40
CA GLU A 142 36.30 18.72 -12.25
C GLU A 142 35.86 18.01 -10.96
N THR A 143 34.53 17.81 -10.81
CA THR A 143 33.92 17.25 -9.58
C THR A 143 33.06 16.00 -9.87
N PRO A 144 33.66 14.84 -10.11
CA PRO A 144 32.92 13.59 -10.18
C PRO A 144 32.51 13.10 -8.79
N SER A 145 31.35 12.44 -8.67
CA SER A 145 30.83 11.85 -7.44
C SER A 145 30.07 10.57 -7.76
N VAL A 146 30.11 9.61 -6.85
CA VAL A 146 29.39 8.35 -6.96
C VAL A 146 28.57 8.09 -5.70
N ALA A 147 27.41 7.45 -5.86
CA ALA A 147 26.57 7.00 -4.76
C ALA A 147 25.95 5.65 -5.08
N SER A 148 25.71 4.84 -4.06
CA SER A 148 24.95 3.58 -4.19
C SER A 148 24.01 3.42 -3.02
N TYR A 149 22.93 2.65 -3.25
CA TYR A 149 21.90 2.43 -2.26
C TYR A 149 21.22 1.08 -2.49
N THR A 150 20.87 0.39 -1.41
CA THR A 150 20.16 -0.90 -1.49
C THR A 150 19.11 -0.97 -0.40
N ASP A 151 17.89 -1.34 -0.79
CA ASP A 151 16.79 -1.66 0.10
C ASP A 151 16.39 -3.12 -0.02
N LEU A 152 16.03 -3.71 1.09
CA LEU A 152 15.45 -5.05 1.16
C LEU A 152 14.18 -5.01 2.01
N TYR A 153 13.07 -5.40 1.39
CA TYR A 153 11.77 -5.54 2.02
C TYR A 153 11.29 -6.97 1.89
N THR A 154 10.84 -7.56 3.00
CA THR A 154 10.31 -8.93 3.03
C THR A 154 9.03 -9.00 3.85
N THR A 155 8.07 -9.81 3.38
CA THR A 155 6.85 -10.11 4.11
C THR A 155 6.57 -11.60 4.13
N VAL A 156 5.89 -12.04 5.18
CA VAL A 156 5.36 -13.41 5.33
C VAL A 156 3.93 -13.29 5.81
N SER A 157 3.02 -14.06 5.20
CA SER A 157 1.60 -14.06 5.53
C SER A 157 1.08 -15.48 5.74
N GLN A 158 0.26 -15.66 6.74
CA GLN A 158 -0.47 -16.89 7.03
C GLN A 158 -1.94 -16.53 7.20
N MET A 159 -2.85 -17.26 6.57
CA MET A 159 -4.28 -16.99 6.65
C MET A 159 -5.06 -18.29 6.73
N GLY A 160 -6.07 -18.30 7.60
CA GLY A 160 -7.15 -19.28 7.61
C GLY A 160 -8.48 -18.58 7.40
N ARG A 161 -9.33 -19.13 6.53
CA ARG A 161 -10.69 -18.63 6.26
C ARG A 161 -11.69 -19.78 6.26
N ILE A 162 -12.84 -19.52 6.84
CA ILE A 162 -14.03 -20.38 6.82
C ILE A 162 -15.16 -19.56 6.22
N ASN A 163 -15.71 -20.02 5.11
CA ASN A 163 -16.99 -19.57 4.60
C ASN A 163 -17.99 -20.69 4.77
N TYR A 164 -19.12 -20.41 5.39
CA TYR A 164 -20.19 -21.35 5.61
C TYR A 164 -21.51 -20.75 5.20
N SER A 165 -22.34 -21.51 4.51
CA SER A 165 -23.70 -21.12 4.27
C SER A 165 -24.67 -22.28 4.51
N TYR A 166 -25.82 -21.94 5.10
CA TYR A 166 -26.93 -22.88 5.30
C TYR A 166 -28.11 -22.47 4.43
N ASP A 167 -28.50 -23.35 3.52
CA ASP A 167 -29.65 -23.20 2.59
C ASP A 167 -29.59 -21.90 1.80
N SER A 168 -28.37 -21.35 1.59
CA SER A 168 -28.16 -20.03 0.99
C SER A 168 -28.91 -18.88 1.71
N ARG A 169 -29.38 -19.10 2.94
CA ARG A 169 -30.10 -18.13 3.78
C ARG A 169 -29.17 -17.49 4.78
N TYR A 170 -28.44 -18.30 5.53
CA TYR A 170 -27.52 -17.84 6.57
C TYR A 170 -26.11 -18.01 6.08
N LEU A 171 -25.36 -16.91 6.10
CA LEU A 171 -23.99 -16.83 5.61
C LEU A 171 -23.08 -16.44 6.77
N PHE A 172 -21.99 -17.15 6.92
CA PHE A 172 -20.97 -16.89 7.92
C PHE A 172 -19.60 -16.94 7.28
N THR A 173 -18.77 -15.91 7.53
CA THR A 173 -17.36 -15.89 7.16
C THR A 173 -16.54 -15.57 8.40
N PHE A 174 -15.51 -16.36 8.65
CA PHE A 174 -14.47 -16.05 9.62
C PHE A 174 -13.10 -16.12 8.95
N THR A 175 -12.28 -15.10 9.16
CA THR A 175 -10.91 -15.06 8.63
C THR A 175 -9.97 -14.64 9.76
N VAL A 176 -8.85 -15.32 9.88
CA VAL A 176 -7.71 -14.87 10.68
C VAL A 176 -6.47 -14.81 9.78
N ARG A 177 -5.78 -13.69 9.80
CA ARG A 177 -4.54 -13.47 9.06
C ARG A 177 -3.45 -13.03 10.01
N ARG A 178 -2.27 -13.64 9.89
CA ARG A 178 -1.06 -13.24 10.58
C ARG A 178 -0.06 -12.77 9.51
N ASP A 179 0.34 -11.51 9.59
CA ASP A 179 1.31 -10.91 8.68
C ASP A 179 2.57 -10.50 9.43
N GLY A 180 3.72 -10.76 8.82
CA GLY A 180 5.02 -10.32 9.29
C GLY A 180 5.68 -9.42 8.25
N SER A 181 6.33 -8.34 8.71
CA SER A 181 7.03 -7.39 7.84
C SER A 181 8.39 -7.03 8.40
N SER A 182 9.37 -6.90 7.50
CA SER A 182 10.74 -6.52 7.83
C SER A 182 10.92 -5.05 8.21
N VAL A 183 9.90 -4.20 8.01
CA VAL A 183 9.96 -2.76 8.33
C VAL A 183 9.84 -2.47 9.80
N PHE A 184 9.20 -3.39 10.56
CA PHE A 184 8.96 -3.21 11.98
C PHE A 184 10.14 -3.61 12.85
N GLY A 185 10.09 -3.18 14.10
CA GLY A 185 11.07 -3.48 15.13
C GLY A 185 11.19 -4.98 15.41
N ASP A 186 12.30 -5.39 15.97
CA ASP A 186 12.61 -6.82 16.18
C ASP A 186 11.61 -7.51 17.10
N ASN A 187 10.98 -6.76 18.02
CA ASN A 187 10.00 -7.28 18.98
C ASN A 187 8.59 -7.49 18.38
N ASN A 188 8.22 -6.72 17.34
CA ASN A 188 6.83 -6.59 16.89
C ASN A 188 6.64 -6.76 15.36
N LYS A 189 7.39 -7.64 14.73
CA LYS A 189 7.31 -7.87 13.27
C LYS A 189 5.97 -8.42 12.80
N TYR A 190 5.24 -9.12 13.68
CA TYR A 190 4.03 -9.83 13.33
C TYR A 190 2.78 -9.16 13.90
N GLY A 191 1.76 -8.98 13.04
CA GLY A 191 0.41 -8.58 13.41
C GLY A 191 -0.60 -9.70 13.16
N VAL A 192 -1.68 -9.75 13.97
CA VAL A 192 -2.80 -10.69 13.78
C VAL A 192 -4.08 -9.90 13.53
N PHE A 193 -4.78 -10.26 12.47
CA PHE A 193 -5.91 -9.52 11.91
C PHE A 193 -7.11 -10.46 11.72
N PRO A 194 -7.95 -10.63 12.75
CA PRO A 194 -9.18 -11.38 12.65
C PRO A 194 -10.31 -10.57 12.02
N SER A 195 -11.23 -11.25 11.32
CA SER A 195 -12.48 -10.67 10.84
C SER A 195 -13.60 -11.69 10.85
N VAL A 196 -14.83 -11.20 11.05
CA VAL A 196 -16.07 -11.99 11.00
C VAL A 196 -17.10 -11.23 10.18
N ALA A 197 -17.86 -11.96 9.37
CA ALA A 197 -18.99 -11.42 8.64
C ALA A 197 -20.18 -12.38 8.71
N LEU A 198 -21.36 -11.79 8.84
CA LEU A 198 -22.65 -12.45 8.86
C LEU A 198 -23.53 -11.93 7.72
N GLY A 199 -24.27 -12.81 7.10
CA GLY A 199 -25.26 -12.45 6.10
C GLY A 199 -26.54 -13.25 6.31
N TRP A 200 -27.68 -12.54 6.22
CA TRP A 200 -28.98 -13.15 6.27
C TRP A 200 -29.77 -12.79 5.03
N ASN A 201 -30.09 -13.79 4.23
CA ASN A 201 -30.88 -13.62 3.02
C ASN A 201 -32.36 -13.76 3.36
N ILE A 202 -32.95 -12.67 3.83
CA ILE A 202 -34.31 -12.58 4.35
C ILE A 202 -35.35 -12.95 3.27
N ALA A 203 -35.10 -12.56 2.02
CA ALA A 203 -36.00 -12.87 0.91
C ALA A 203 -36.20 -14.38 0.66
N ARG A 204 -35.30 -15.23 1.19
CA ARG A 204 -35.40 -16.70 1.09
C ARG A 204 -36.11 -17.37 2.25
N GLU A 205 -36.60 -16.61 3.20
CA GLU A 205 -37.36 -17.16 4.32
C GLU A 205 -38.79 -17.49 3.92
N SER A 206 -39.36 -18.55 4.51
CA SER A 206 -40.73 -18.99 4.21
C SER A 206 -41.77 -17.92 4.50
N PHE A 207 -41.59 -17.09 5.51
CA PHE A 207 -42.48 -15.98 5.84
C PHE A 207 -42.46 -14.86 4.78
N MET A 208 -41.47 -14.83 3.86
CA MET A 208 -41.36 -13.87 2.77
C MET A 208 -41.91 -14.37 1.44
N GLU A 209 -42.37 -15.59 1.34
CA GLU A 209 -42.88 -16.20 0.12
C GLU A 209 -44.00 -15.36 -0.52
N SER A 210 -44.92 -14.82 0.30
CA SER A 210 -46.01 -13.95 -0.17
C SER A 210 -45.51 -12.64 -0.79
N SER A 211 -44.29 -12.21 -0.51
CA SER A 211 -43.68 -10.99 -1.02
C SER A 211 -42.84 -11.22 -2.28
N SER A 212 -42.65 -12.46 -2.71
CA SER A 212 -41.77 -12.84 -3.84
C SER A 212 -42.13 -12.17 -5.17
N ASN A 213 -43.36 -11.75 -5.34
CA ASN A 213 -43.86 -11.07 -6.55
C ASN A 213 -43.23 -9.68 -6.75
N TRP A 214 -42.85 -9.02 -5.67
CA TRP A 214 -42.29 -7.66 -5.73
C TRP A 214 -40.92 -7.52 -5.07
N LEU A 215 -40.59 -8.40 -4.10
CA LEU A 215 -39.30 -8.42 -3.38
C LEU A 215 -38.45 -9.61 -3.84
N ASN A 216 -37.45 -9.34 -4.67
CA ASN A 216 -36.58 -10.37 -5.24
C ASN A 216 -35.32 -10.61 -4.39
N THR A 217 -34.84 -9.55 -3.76
CA THR A 217 -33.64 -9.61 -2.89
C THR A 217 -33.88 -8.77 -1.66
N LEU A 218 -33.62 -9.35 -0.51
CA LEU A 218 -33.50 -8.64 0.75
C LEU A 218 -32.45 -9.38 1.58
N LYS A 219 -31.25 -8.78 1.69
CA LYS A 219 -30.13 -9.39 2.41
C LYS A 219 -29.55 -8.40 3.39
N LEU A 220 -29.53 -8.77 4.66
CA LEU A 220 -28.85 -8.03 5.72
C LEU A 220 -27.42 -8.56 5.86
N ARG A 221 -26.47 -7.65 5.98
CA ARG A 221 -25.04 -7.95 6.18
C ARG A 221 -24.52 -7.22 7.40
N ALA A 222 -23.67 -7.88 8.18
CA ALA A 222 -22.91 -7.25 9.25
C ALA A 222 -21.50 -7.82 9.25
N SER A 223 -20.50 -6.98 9.43
CA SER A 223 -19.12 -7.40 9.53
C SER A 223 -18.33 -6.59 10.55
N TYR A 224 -17.38 -7.26 11.18
CA TYR A 224 -16.38 -6.64 12.04
C TYR A 224 -15.01 -7.22 11.70
N GLY A 225 -14.01 -6.36 11.58
CA GLY A 225 -12.65 -6.79 11.28
C GLY A 225 -11.59 -5.84 11.82
N LYS A 226 -10.40 -6.40 12.01
CA LYS A 226 -9.17 -5.68 12.28
C LYS A 226 -8.26 -5.80 11.06
N ALA A 227 -7.73 -4.69 10.57
CA ALA A 227 -6.73 -4.62 9.50
C ALA A 227 -5.45 -3.96 10.03
N GLY A 228 -4.31 -4.37 9.51
CA GLY A 228 -3.00 -3.77 9.78
C GLY A 228 -2.55 -2.90 8.62
N ASN A 229 -1.81 -1.84 8.93
CA ASN A 229 -1.12 -1.00 7.96
C ASN A 229 0.36 -0.88 8.34
N GLU A 230 1.25 -0.94 7.36
CA GLU A 230 2.71 -0.85 7.51
C GLU A 230 3.30 0.33 6.72
N ALA A 231 2.61 1.46 6.69
CA ALA A 231 2.95 2.63 5.87
C ALA A 231 4.20 3.38 6.35
N ILE A 232 5.32 2.64 6.51
CA ILE A 232 6.66 3.18 6.78
C ILE A 232 7.68 2.62 5.79
N GLY A 233 8.76 3.37 5.57
CA GLY A 233 9.88 2.90 4.77
C GLY A 233 10.70 1.80 5.45
N VAL A 234 11.50 1.09 4.66
CA VAL A 234 12.44 0.08 5.21
C VAL A 234 13.47 0.71 6.14
N TYR A 235 13.88 -0.04 7.16
CA TYR A 235 14.89 0.36 8.15
C TYR A 235 14.52 1.58 9.02
N GLN A 236 13.27 2.03 9.05
CA GLN A 236 12.86 3.17 9.89
C GLN A 236 12.75 2.81 11.37
N SER A 237 12.67 1.53 11.70
CA SER A 237 12.71 1.03 13.08
C SER A 237 14.13 0.83 13.62
N ARG A 238 15.17 0.98 12.77
CA ARG A 238 16.56 0.70 13.14
C ARG A 238 17.36 1.97 13.35
N VAL A 239 18.35 1.90 14.24
CA VAL A 239 19.39 2.92 14.34
C VAL A 239 20.15 2.97 13.01
N LYS A 240 20.33 4.16 12.48
CA LYS A 240 21.12 4.41 11.27
C LYS A 240 22.35 5.24 11.60
N MET A 241 23.43 4.99 10.87
CA MET A 241 24.65 5.78 10.94
C MET A 241 24.84 6.51 9.60
N ASP A 242 25.11 7.78 9.67
CA ASP A 242 25.62 8.55 8.54
C ASP A 242 27.13 8.46 8.47
N SER A 243 27.67 8.56 7.25
CA SER A 243 29.10 8.51 7.02
C SER A 243 29.55 9.67 6.15
N GLY A 244 30.73 10.15 6.36
CA GLY A 244 31.32 11.23 5.54
C GLY A 244 32.73 11.55 5.95
N MET A 245 33.29 12.59 5.33
CA MET A 245 34.62 13.07 5.65
C MET A 245 34.54 14.11 6.76
N LEU A 246 35.24 13.87 7.83
CA LEU A 246 35.39 14.78 8.97
C LEU A 246 36.76 15.44 8.92
N ALA A 247 36.81 16.77 9.04
CA ALA A 247 38.05 17.52 9.18
C ALA A 247 38.49 17.48 10.64
N LEU A 248 39.50 16.67 10.95
CA LEU A 248 40.09 16.53 12.28
C LEU A 248 41.59 16.85 12.20
N GLY A 249 42.05 17.86 12.96
CA GLY A 249 43.47 18.21 13.04
C GLY A 249 44.09 18.63 11.69
N GLY A 250 43.32 19.24 10.77
CA GLY A 250 43.81 19.62 9.46
C GLY A 250 43.83 18.50 8.40
N ALA A 251 43.45 17.27 8.76
CA ALA A 251 43.31 16.15 7.85
C ALA A 251 41.84 15.78 7.65
N SER A 252 41.51 15.29 6.45
CA SER A 252 40.16 14.79 6.10
C SER A 252 40.13 13.28 6.37
N ASN A 253 39.33 12.87 7.34
CA ASN A 253 39.20 11.47 7.76
C ASN A 253 37.78 10.96 7.55
N ALA A 254 37.63 9.68 7.17
CA ALA A 254 36.32 9.05 7.13
C ALA A 254 35.76 8.89 8.55
N GLY A 255 34.53 9.30 8.77
CA GLY A 255 33.86 9.21 10.05
C GLY A 255 32.46 8.64 9.92
N LEU A 256 31.95 8.11 11.03
CA LEU A 256 30.59 7.64 11.22
C LEU A 256 29.98 8.41 12.40
N TRP A 257 28.74 8.83 12.27
CA TRP A 257 27.96 9.44 13.35
C TRP A 257 26.51 8.98 13.29
N PRO A 258 25.77 8.98 14.41
CA PRO A 258 24.36 8.66 14.42
C PRO A 258 23.58 9.55 13.45
N ASN A 259 22.65 8.93 12.71
CA ASN A 259 21.69 9.67 11.90
C ASN A 259 20.68 10.38 12.82
N ASP A 260 19.98 11.38 12.30
CA ASP A 260 18.94 12.13 13.03
C ASP A 260 17.72 11.27 13.44
N LEU A 261 17.67 10.01 13.06
CA LEU A 261 16.58 9.09 13.34
C LEU A 261 16.98 8.05 14.40
N MET A 262 16.37 8.15 15.57
CA MET A 262 16.47 7.15 16.61
C MET A 262 15.77 5.85 16.22
N GLY A 263 16.38 4.70 16.45
CA GLY A 263 15.76 3.40 16.26
C GLY A 263 14.67 3.13 17.29
N ASN A 264 13.65 2.36 16.90
CA ASN A 264 12.57 1.92 17.78
C ASN A 264 12.30 0.41 17.56
N ALA A 265 12.81 -0.42 18.46
CA ALA A 265 12.65 -1.89 18.41
C ALA A 265 11.20 -2.33 18.67
N ASP A 266 10.39 -1.49 19.28
CA ASP A 266 8.99 -1.77 19.62
C ASP A 266 7.99 -1.25 18.58
N LEU A 267 8.48 -0.65 17.48
CA LEU A 267 7.63 -0.17 16.41
C LEU A 267 6.82 -1.31 15.79
N THR A 268 5.51 -1.13 15.73
CA THR A 268 4.55 -2.17 15.32
C THR A 268 3.52 -1.65 14.32
N TRP A 269 2.60 -2.51 13.94
CA TRP A 269 1.52 -2.27 12.99
C TRP A 269 0.56 -1.16 13.49
N GLU A 270 0.26 -0.21 12.62
CA GLU A 270 -0.95 0.61 12.74
C GLU A 270 -2.17 -0.28 12.54
N THR A 271 -3.21 -0.12 13.35
CA THR A 271 -4.36 -1.03 13.31
C THR A 271 -5.68 -0.28 13.15
N THR A 272 -6.47 -0.72 12.17
CA THR A 272 -7.82 -0.22 11.94
C THR A 272 -8.84 -1.29 12.31
N LYS A 273 -9.76 -0.97 13.20
CA LYS A 273 -10.95 -1.77 13.53
C LYS A 273 -12.14 -1.17 12.81
N SER A 274 -12.86 -2.00 12.05
CA SER A 274 -14.01 -1.55 11.26
C SER A 274 -15.24 -2.40 11.56
N PHE A 275 -16.38 -1.73 11.70
CA PHE A 275 -17.70 -2.34 11.79
C PHE A 275 -18.56 -1.80 10.65
N ASN A 276 -19.21 -2.69 9.90
CA ASN A 276 -20.10 -2.33 8.81
C ASN A 276 -21.42 -3.10 8.94
N VAL A 277 -22.53 -2.42 8.65
CA VAL A 277 -23.85 -3.02 8.46
C VAL A 277 -24.38 -2.57 7.10
N GLY A 278 -24.82 -3.54 6.31
CA GLY A 278 -25.34 -3.27 4.97
C GLY A 278 -26.65 -4.00 4.72
N LEU A 279 -27.50 -3.39 3.90
CA LEU A 279 -28.76 -3.94 3.41
C LEU A 279 -28.74 -3.92 1.89
N ASP A 280 -28.86 -5.10 1.26
CA ASP A 280 -29.03 -5.23 -0.18
C ASP A 280 -30.50 -5.52 -0.47
N PHE A 281 -31.08 -4.84 -1.48
CA PHE A 281 -32.45 -5.04 -1.87
C PHE A 281 -32.63 -5.06 -3.38
N GLY A 282 -33.64 -5.78 -3.84
CA GLY A 282 -34.07 -5.88 -5.23
C GLY A 282 -35.58 -6.01 -5.31
N LEU A 283 -36.22 -5.08 -6.01
CA LEU A 283 -37.65 -4.91 -6.06
C LEU A 283 -38.17 -4.99 -7.51
N TRP A 284 -39.43 -5.48 -7.65
CA TRP A 284 -40.15 -5.52 -8.92
C TRP A 284 -39.35 -6.16 -10.05
N ASN A 285 -39.00 -7.44 -9.88
CA ASN A 285 -38.15 -8.20 -10.81
C ASN A 285 -36.82 -7.50 -11.08
N ASN A 286 -36.21 -6.97 -9.98
CA ASN A 286 -34.94 -6.23 -10.02
C ASN A 286 -34.99 -4.97 -10.91
N ARG A 287 -36.17 -4.36 -11.10
CA ARG A 287 -36.28 -3.05 -11.75
C ARG A 287 -35.69 -1.94 -10.91
N LEU A 288 -35.76 -2.08 -9.58
CA LEU A 288 -35.03 -1.25 -8.63
C LEU A 288 -34.17 -2.14 -7.75
N THR A 289 -32.85 -1.94 -7.82
CA THR A 289 -31.88 -2.62 -6.95
C THR A 289 -31.00 -1.60 -6.26
N GLY A 290 -30.51 -1.93 -5.08
CA GLY A 290 -29.62 -1.04 -4.38
C GLY A 290 -29.02 -1.68 -3.15
N ASN A 291 -28.09 -0.95 -2.56
CA ASN A 291 -27.53 -1.26 -1.26
C ASN A 291 -27.37 0.02 -0.44
N ILE A 292 -27.50 -0.14 0.87
CA ILE A 292 -27.22 0.88 1.88
C ILE A 292 -26.18 0.28 2.81
N ASP A 293 -25.08 0.97 3.01
CA ASP A 293 -24.02 0.59 3.95
C ASP A 293 -23.79 1.70 4.97
N VAL A 294 -23.66 1.32 6.24
CA VAL A 294 -23.28 2.20 7.34
C VAL A 294 -22.04 1.61 7.98
N TYR A 295 -20.98 2.42 8.10
CA TYR A 295 -19.72 1.95 8.64
C TYR A 295 -19.15 2.87 9.70
N PHE A 296 -18.38 2.26 10.60
CA PHE A 296 -17.59 2.91 11.62
C PHE A 296 -16.21 2.28 11.63
N SER A 297 -15.17 3.08 11.56
CA SER A 297 -13.79 2.61 11.68
C SER A 297 -12.99 3.48 12.64
N LYS A 298 -12.07 2.84 13.33
CA LYS A 298 -11.17 3.47 14.27
C LYS A 298 -9.76 2.96 14.01
N THR A 299 -8.83 3.86 13.71
CA THR A 299 -7.43 3.55 13.52
C THR A 299 -6.65 4.00 14.74
N ASN A 300 -5.92 3.07 15.32
CA ASN A 300 -5.06 3.28 16.47
C ASN A 300 -3.60 3.01 16.10
N ASP A 301 -2.69 3.48 16.93
CA ASP A 301 -1.26 3.21 16.80
C ASP A 301 -0.72 3.74 15.46
N LEU A 302 -1.13 4.95 15.06
CA LEU A 302 -0.66 5.56 13.81
C LEU A 302 0.87 5.62 13.78
N LEU A 303 1.45 5.30 12.63
CA LEU A 303 2.89 5.32 12.41
C LEU A 303 3.37 6.75 12.15
N LEU A 304 3.65 7.50 13.21
CA LEU A 304 4.01 8.92 13.13
C LEU A 304 5.48 9.16 13.51
N LYS A 305 6.08 10.13 12.84
CA LYS A 305 7.42 10.62 13.15
C LYS A 305 7.31 11.69 14.23
N ARG A 306 7.92 11.45 15.40
CA ARG A 306 7.93 12.37 16.53
C ARG A 306 9.28 13.06 16.66
N ASN A 307 9.30 14.35 16.94
CA ASN A 307 10.48 15.09 17.30
C ASN A 307 10.91 14.77 18.74
N LEU A 308 12.20 14.61 18.95
CA LEU A 308 12.81 14.40 20.25
C LEU A 308 13.48 15.67 20.76
N PRO A 309 13.61 15.85 22.08
CA PRO A 309 14.45 16.91 22.63
C PRO A 309 15.90 16.75 22.15
N LYS A 310 16.52 17.84 21.70
CA LYS A 310 17.89 17.82 21.15
C LYS A 310 18.96 17.28 22.14
N VAL A 311 18.65 17.25 23.43
CA VAL A 311 19.53 16.71 24.48
C VAL A 311 19.76 15.18 24.34
N THR A 312 18.90 14.48 23.58
CA THR A 312 19.04 13.03 23.36
C THR A 312 20.08 12.67 22.29
N GLY A 313 20.56 13.64 21.53
CA GLY A 313 21.48 13.43 20.40
C GLY A 313 20.79 13.03 19.09
N ASP A 314 19.57 12.48 19.18
CA ASP A 314 18.71 12.16 18.03
C ASP A 314 17.59 13.20 17.92
N ASN A 315 17.20 13.55 16.69
CA ASN A 315 16.19 14.57 16.47
C ASN A 315 14.78 14.00 16.35
N THR A 316 14.63 12.75 15.92
CA THR A 316 13.33 12.17 15.58
C THR A 316 13.27 10.67 15.84
N VAL A 317 12.05 10.14 16.06
CA VAL A 317 11.78 8.71 16.20
C VAL A 317 10.40 8.38 15.56
N TYR A 318 10.29 7.23 14.91
CA TYR A 318 8.97 6.68 14.56
C TYR A 318 8.36 5.98 15.78
N SER A 319 7.13 6.30 16.09
CA SER A 319 6.37 5.71 17.19
C SER A 319 4.94 5.43 16.77
N ASN A 320 4.36 4.41 17.40
CA ASN A 320 2.94 4.12 17.30
C ASN A 320 2.21 5.04 18.26
N MET A 321 1.51 6.05 17.74
CA MET A 321 0.79 7.02 18.54
C MET A 321 -0.37 7.62 17.72
N GLY A 322 -1.32 8.23 18.43
CA GLY A 322 -2.45 8.87 17.78
C GLY A 322 -3.56 7.92 17.37
N GLU A 323 -4.70 8.54 17.11
CA GLU A 323 -5.96 7.86 16.85
C GLU A 323 -6.82 8.67 15.89
N THR A 324 -7.40 8.01 14.89
CA THR A 324 -8.42 8.59 14.02
C THR A 324 -9.68 7.75 14.01
N ALA A 325 -10.82 8.40 13.81
CA ALA A 325 -12.12 7.74 13.64
C ALA A 325 -12.76 8.20 12.35
N ASN A 326 -13.40 7.26 11.67
CA ASN A 326 -14.13 7.51 10.44
C ASN A 326 -15.50 6.84 10.50
N LYS A 327 -16.54 7.52 10.02
CA LYS A 327 -17.89 6.99 9.90
C LYS A 327 -18.54 7.51 8.63
N GLY A 328 -19.40 6.69 8.05
CA GLY A 328 -20.08 7.09 6.82
C GLY A 328 -21.30 6.26 6.51
N VAL A 329 -22.02 6.77 5.53
CA VAL A 329 -23.19 6.14 4.93
C VAL A 329 -23.01 6.14 3.41
N GLU A 330 -23.25 5.02 2.80
CA GLU A 330 -23.17 4.85 1.35
C GLU A 330 -24.49 4.28 0.85
N LEU A 331 -24.97 4.82 -0.28
CA LEU A 331 -26.18 4.39 -0.95
C LEU A 331 -25.88 4.22 -2.43
N THR A 332 -26.23 3.06 -2.97
CA THR A 332 -26.25 2.83 -4.42
C THR A 332 -27.65 2.40 -4.83
N LEU A 333 -28.19 3.07 -5.85
CA LEU A 333 -29.48 2.73 -6.45
C LEU A 333 -29.32 2.55 -7.95
N ASN A 334 -29.86 1.46 -8.46
CA ASN A 334 -29.96 1.20 -9.89
C ASN A 334 -31.42 0.97 -10.23
N SER A 335 -31.93 1.69 -11.24
CA SER A 335 -33.31 1.55 -11.67
C SER A 335 -33.41 1.39 -13.17
N ARG A 336 -34.33 0.53 -13.62
CA ARG A 336 -34.80 0.43 -14.99
C ARG A 336 -36.16 1.12 -15.06
N ASN A 337 -36.14 2.40 -15.43
CA ASN A 337 -37.31 3.26 -15.36
C ASN A 337 -38.34 2.88 -16.44
N ILE A 338 -37.87 2.72 -17.69
CA ILE A 338 -38.70 2.36 -18.84
C ILE A 338 -38.00 1.22 -19.60
N VAL A 339 -38.76 0.20 -19.93
CA VAL A 339 -38.35 -0.86 -20.86
C VAL A 339 -39.55 -1.08 -21.80
N SER A 340 -39.45 -0.62 -23.04
CA SER A 340 -40.53 -0.71 -24.05
C SER A 340 -39.93 -0.91 -25.43
N GLY A 341 -40.06 -2.14 -25.97
CA GLY A 341 -39.46 -2.52 -27.25
C GLY A 341 -37.94 -2.27 -27.25
N ASP A 342 -37.50 -1.50 -28.24
CA ASP A 342 -36.06 -1.16 -28.39
C ASP A 342 -35.60 -0.01 -27.49
N PHE A 343 -36.51 0.61 -26.73
CA PHE A 343 -36.17 1.73 -25.84
C PHE A 343 -36.02 1.27 -24.41
N THR A 344 -34.85 1.54 -23.83
CA THR A 344 -34.57 1.29 -22.41
C THR A 344 -33.98 2.54 -21.76
N TRP A 345 -34.61 2.98 -20.68
CA TRP A 345 -34.07 4.03 -19.82
C TRP A 345 -33.73 3.47 -18.44
N SER A 346 -32.45 3.55 -18.06
CA SER A 346 -31.94 3.16 -16.76
C SER A 346 -31.30 4.35 -16.06
N SER A 347 -31.36 4.39 -14.74
CA SER A 347 -30.70 5.40 -13.91
C SER A 347 -29.84 4.71 -12.85
N ASN A 348 -28.69 5.30 -12.58
CA ASN A 348 -27.80 4.92 -11.48
C ASN A 348 -27.58 6.15 -10.60
N LEU A 349 -27.76 5.99 -9.27
CA LEU A 349 -27.49 6.99 -8.26
C LEU A 349 -26.51 6.41 -7.24
N VAL A 350 -25.43 7.13 -7.01
CA VAL A 350 -24.46 6.83 -5.94
C VAL A 350 -24.36 8.03 -5.02
N PHE A 351 -24.57 7.81 -3.73
CA PHE A 351 -24.41 8.82 -2.70
C PHE A 351 -23.48 8.28 -1.63
N SER A 352 -22.52 9.09 -1.19
CA SER A 352 -21.66 8.80 -0.05
C SER A 352 -21.52 10.02 0.85
N TRP A 353 -21.60 9.78 2.14
CA TRP A 353 -21.29 10.75 3.17
C TRP A 353 -20.27 10.15 4.12
N ASN A 354 -19.21 10.91 4.42
CA ASN A 354 -18.12 10.49 5.27
C ASN A 354 -17.75 11.60 6.25
N LYS A 355 -17.46 11.22 7.49
CA LYS A 355 -16.86 12.10 8.49
C LYS A 355 -15.61 11.44 9.06
N ASN A 356 -14.46 12.06 8.80
CA ASN A 356 -13.18 11.69 9.41
C ASN A 356 -12.88 12.66 10.57
N GLU A 357 -12.29 12.16 11.66
CA GLU A 357 -11.98 12.92 12.86
C GLU A 357 -10.70 12.40 13.51
N ILE A 358 -9.77 13.28 13.78
CA ILE A 358 -8.60 12.98 14.60
C ILE A 358 -9.06 12.97 16.05
N LYS A 359 -8.87 11.87 16.76
CA LYS A 359 -9.27 11.70 18.15
C LYS A 359 -8.14 12.00 19.11
N ASP A 360 -6.93 11.63 18.72
CA ASP A 360 -5.71 11.85 19.50
C ASP A 360 -4.53 11.94 18.54
N LEU A 361 -3.58 12.86 18.78
CA LEU A 361 -2.37 13.01 17.96
C LEU A 361 -1.15 12.37 18.60
N TYR A 362 -1.03 12.45 19.91
CA TYR A 362 0.23 12.10 20.59
C TYR A 362 0.09 11.00 21.64
N GLY A 363 -1.11 10.47 21.86
CA GLY A 363 -1.37 9.46 22.88
C GLY A 363 -1.44 10.05 24.30
N ASP A 364 -1.47 11.38 24.42
CA ASP A 364 -1.51 12.13 25.71
C ASP A 364 -2.84 12.88 25.92
N GLY A 365 -3.81 12.67 25.02
CA GLY A 365 -5.12 13.34 25.03
C GLY A 365 -5.07 14.80 24.58
N GLN A 366 -3.91 15.30 24.14
CA GLN A 366 -3.78 16.66 23.64
C GLN A 366 -3.88 16.65 22.11
N ASN A 367 -4.95 17.28 21.61
CA ASN A 367 -5.21 17.41 20.17
C ASN A 367 -4.78 18.78 19.62
N ASP A 368 -4.20 19.62 20.45
CA ASP A 368 -3.74 20.95 20.04
C ASP A 368 -2.32 20.85 19.48
N LEU A 369 -2.18 21.26 18.21
CA LEU A 369 -0.88 21.40 17.57
C LEU A 369 -0.05 22.52 18.21
N GLY A 370 -0.66 23.40 19.01
CA GLY A 370 -0.03 24.57 19.62
C GLY A 370 0.79 25.36 18.58
N ASN A 371 1.84 26.06 19.03
CA ASN A 371 2.82 26.70 18.13
C ASN A 371 3.81 25.70 17.49
N ARG A 372 3.44 24.44 17.34
CA ARG A 372 4.27 23.42 16.74
C ARG A 372 4.14 23.47 15.21
N TRP A 373 4.84 24.37 14.60
CA TRP A 373 4.97 24.57 13.15
C TRP A 373 5.69 23.42 12.42
N PHE A 374 5.47 22.15 12.84
CA PHE A 374 6.22 21.02 12.35
C PHE A 374 5.30 19.84 12.00
N LEU A 375 4.41 20.10 11.04
CA LEU A 375 3.89 19.07 10.18
C LEU A 375 4.34 19.33 8.76
#